data_5255c8cc40cfffffb89877a27a1d337d
#
_entry.id   5255c8cc40cfffffb89877a27a1d337d
#
_cell.length_a   1.000
_cell.length_b   1.000
_cell.length_c   1.000
_cell.angle_alpha   90.00
_cell.angle_beta   90.00
_cell.angle_gamma   90.00
#
_symmetry.space_group_name_H-M   'P 1'
#
loop_
_entity.id
_entity.type
_entity.pdbx_description
1 polymer ?
#
loop_
_entity_poly.entity_id
_entity_poly.type
_entity_poly.pdbx_seq_one_letter_code
_entity_poly.pdbx_strand_id
1 'polypeptide(L)'
;MKRIFYIIFILAVVIFLTKACIRRDIPQNNDLGLRPKAEIMDVIYPADQKTVTIDGVDFLQSQAPIGKFGGALNASTIGEGPKTFNPFNSKDNISSQMSEVMYDGLLTTHPVTGRPIPKLAKSFEIQNGTDYIIHLRHGIKWSDGKPITADDVVFTWRDIIFGGYGNTSIRDSVVIDGKLPVVYKLDDYTVKFVTPQPFAPFVSLLSSPIAPKHIYQPAVQKGKAYFDTFQSTNADPKSFVTSGAFKLKEYVPAQRAVFERNPDYYMINTDNQKLPYLEKLVYLIVGDINNEVLKFEGGELDVIGLRGANVARFKELEKHSDFTIYNIGPDTGTMYLAMNLNTRRNDKGDFYVEPVKQIWFQDKNFRTAVDYAIDRKNMVLN
;
A
#
# COMPACT_ATOMS: atom_id res chain seq x y z
N MET A 1 -1.29 -27.93 -17.17
CA MET A 1 -0.45 -26.90 -17.81
C MET A 1 0.01 -25.95 -16.71
N LYS A 2 1.32 -25.77 -16.60
CA LYS A 2 2.01 -25.21 -15.41
C LYS A 2 1.60 -23.77 -15.10
N ARG A 3 0.92 -23.54 -13.96
CA ARG A 3 0.53 -22.24 -13.39
C ARG A 3 1.71 -21.40 -12.87
N ILE A 4 2.92 -21.94 -12.95
CA ILE A 4 4.13 -21.51 -12.24
C ILE A 4 4.67 -20.14 -12.68
N PHE A 5 4.43 -19.68 -13.90
CA PHE A 5 5.14 -18.53 -14.47
C PHE A 5 4.50 -17.15 -14.25
N TYR A 6 3.27 -17.09 -13.73
CA TYR A 6 2.52 -15.83 -13.63
C TYR A 6 2.60 -15.14 -12.26
N ILE A 7 3.03 -15.86 -11.25
CA ILE A 7 2.99 -15.41 -9.85
C ILE A 7 4.07 -14.35 -9.54
N ILE A 8 5.20 -14.42 -10.23
CA ILE A 8 6.43 -13.68 -9.86
C ILE A 8 6.31 -12.17 -10.05
N PHE A 9 5.61 -11.72 -11.07
CA PHE A 9 5.61 -10.29 -11.41
C PHE A 9 4.56 -9.47 -10.64
N ILE A 10 3.51 -10.09 -10.19
CA ILE A 10 2.36 -9.40 -9.58
C ILE A 10 2.53 -9.21 -8.09
N LEU A 11 3.24 -10.10 -7.42
CA LEU A 11 3.71 -9.86 -6.05
C LEU A 11 4.52 -8.57 -5.94
N ALA A 12 5.21 -8.16 -6.99
CA ALA A 12 5.94 -6.89 -7.04
C ALA A 12 5.04 -5.66 -7.20
N VAL A 13 3.82 -5.81 -7.74
CA VAL A 13 2.94 -4.67 -8.04
C VAL A 13 1.72 -4.61 -7.13
N VAL A 14 1.29 -5.73 -6.58
CA VAL A 14 -0.01 -5.84 -5.90
C VAL A 14 0.09 -6.23 -4.44
N ILE A 15 0.97 -7.19 -4.13
CA ILE A 15 1.25 -7.49 -2.73
C ILE A 15 2.48 -6.69 -2.38
N PHE A 16 2.27 -5.49 -1.86
CA PHE A 16 3.35 -4.88 -1.15
C PHE A 16 4.70 -5.40 -1.62
N LEU A 17 5.25 -4.85 -2.52
CA LEU A 17 6.53 -4.19 -2.36
C LEU A 17 7.26 -4.51 -1.04
N THR A 18 7.16 -5.69 -0.53
CA THR A 18 7.88 -6.07 0.66
C THR A 18 8.93 -7.10 0.31
N LYS A 19 10.13 -6.60 0.09
CA LYS A 19 11.38 -7.26 0.41
C LYS A 19 11.78 -8.46 -0.43
N ALA A 20 12.44 -8.19 -1.50
CA ALA A 20 13.35 -9.14 -2.11
C ALA A 20 14.65 -9.24 -1.35
N CYS A 21 15.14 -10.45 -1.27
CA CYS A 21 16.43 -10.74 -0.69
C CYS A 21 17.58 -10.29 -1.59
N ILE A 22 18.28 -9.26 -1.18
CA ILE A 22 19.71 -9.15 -1.50
C ILE A 22 20.43 -9.97 -0.42
N ARG A 23 21.33 -10.86 -0.82
CA ARG A 23 22.28 -11.50 0.10
C ARG A 23 22.96 -10.42 0.92
N ARG A 24 22.49 -10.20 2.14
CA ARG A 24 23.37 -9.77 3.24
C ARG A 24 23.72 -11.05 3.97
N ASP A 25 24.97 -11.20 4.36
CA ASP A 25 25.39 -12.15 5.38
C ASP A 25 24.74 -11.73 6.69
N ILE A 26 23.45 -12.04 6.83
CA ILE A 26 22.75 -11.99 8.12
C ILE A 26 23.23 -13.24 8.85
N PRO A 27 23.72 -13.12 10.08
CA PRO A 27 24.05 -14.29 10.87
C PRO A 27 22.83 -15.21 10.88
N GLN A 28 22.97 -16.38 10.28
CA GLN A 28 21.90 -17.37 10.23
C GLN A 28 21.68 -17.85 11.66
N ASN A 29 20.57 -17.44 12.26
CA ASN A 29 20.11 -18.07 13.48
C ASN A 29 19.59 -19.46 13.11
N ASN A 30 20.48 -20.47 13.24
CA ASN A 30 20.34 -21.80 12.69
C ASN A 30 19.33 -22.70 13.42
N ASP A 31 18.60 -22.19 14.41
CA ASP A 31 17.85 -23.04 15.35
C ASP A 31 16.35 -23.21 15.03
N LEU A 32 15.81 -22.64 13.95
CA LEU A 32 14.39 -22.81 13.65
C LEU A 32 14.07 -24.00 12.73
N GLY A 33 15.03 -24.87 12.39
CA GLY A 33 14.76 -26.08 11.58
C GLY A 33 14.22 -25.83 10.16
N LEU A 34 13.96 -24.60 9.79
CA LEU A 34 13.42 -24.15 8.52
C LEU A 34 14.55 -23.77 7.55
N ARG A 35 15.42 -24.71 7.25
CA ARG A 35 16.35 -24.51 6.13
C ARG A 35 15.61 -24.82 4.83
N PRO A 36 15.43 -23.86 3.93
CA PRO A 36 15.00 -24.21 2.59
C PRO A 36 16.10 -25.02 1.92
N LYS A 37 15.80 -26.26 1.59
CA LYS A 37 16.55 -27.06 0.63
C LYS A 37 16.05 -26.77 -0.78
N ALA A 38 15.70 -25.60 -1.12
CA ALA A 38 15.37 -25.21 -2.46
C ALA A 38 16.22 -24.01 -2.79
N GLU A 39 16.78 -23.99 -3.97
CA GLU A 39 17.26 -22.78 -4.58
C GLU A 39 16.18 -21.71 -4.37
N ILE A 40 16.49 -20.73 -3.55
CA ILE A 40 15.65 -19.55 -3.45
C ILE A 40 15.72 -18.96 -4.84
N MET A 41 14.63 -19.01 -5.59
CA MET A 41 14.53 -18.20 -6.79
C MET A 41 14.70 -16.76 -6.30
N ASP A 42 15.83 -16.15 -6.65
CA ASP A 42 16.07 -14.75 -6.41
C ASP A 42 14.91 -14.01 -7.09
N VAL A 43 14.01 -13.47 -6.29
CA VAL A 43 13.03 -12.55 -6.82
C VAL A 43 13.82 -11.33 -7.24
N ILE A 44 14.06 -11.19 -8.53
CA ILE A 44 14.75 -10.03 -9.08
C ILE A 44 13.78 -8.88 -8.98
N TYR A 45 13.96 -8.08 -7.95
CA TYR A 45 13.32 -6.77 -7.90
C TYR A 45 14.06 -5.85 -8.87
N PRO A 46 13.32 -5.04 -9.62
CA PRO A 46 13.92 -4.02 -10.43
C PRO A 46 14.65 -3.04 -9.49
N ALA A 47 15.92 -3.32 -9.26
CA ALA A 47 16.74 -2.53 -8.36
C ALA A 47 16.85 -1.08 -8.84
N ASP A 48 16.81 -0.87 -10.16
CA ASP A 48 16.98 0.43 -10.79
C ASP A 48 15.84 0.66 -11.79
N GLN A 49 14.76 1.27 -11.30
CA GLN A 49 13.75 1.80 -12.18
C GLN A 49 14.36 2.91 -13.07
N LYS A 50 14.15 2.82 -14.35
CA LYS A 50 14.61 3.84 -15.30
C LYS A 50 13.45 4.70 -15.78
N THR A 51 13.70 5.97 -15.98
CA THR A 51 12.79 6.81 -16.77
C THR A 51 13.18 6.71 -18.23
N VAL A 52 12.22 6.38 -19.09
CA VAL A 52 12.38 6.35 -20.55
C VAL A 52 11.35 7.31 -21.14
N THR A 53 11.82 8.27 -21.93
CA THR A 53 10.94 9.22 -22.61
C THR A 53 10.65 8.73 -24.03
N ILE A 54 9.37 8.50 -24.34
CA ILE A 54 8.89 8.08 -25.66
C ILE A 54 7.77 9.04 -26.06
N ASP A 55 7.91 9.68 -27.23
CA ASP A 55 6.94 10.63 -27.77
C ASP A 55 6.50 11.72 -26.77
N GLY A 56 7.46 12.22 -25.98
CA GLY A 56 7.23 13.26 -24.96
C GLY A 56 6.60 12.76 -23.66
N VAL A 57 6.39 11.45 -23.49
CA VAL A 57 5.87 10.84 -22.27
C VAL A 57 7.00 10.19 -21.47
N ASP A 58 7.12 10.55 -20.21
CA ASP A 58 8.10 9.97 -19.26
C ASP A 58 7.55 8.69 -18.62
N PHE A 59 7.86 7.56 -19.23
CA PHE A 59 7.49 6.25 -18.68
C PHE A 59 8.45 5.80 -17.56
N LEU A 60 7.91 5.09 -16.59
CA LEU A 60 8.69 4.34 -15.62
C LEU A 60 8.95 2.93 -16.16
N GLN A 61 10.19 2.63 -16.53
CA GLN A 61 10.54 1.34 -17.09
C GLN A 61 10.93 0.36 -15.97
N SER A 62 10.20 -0.75 -15.89
CA SER A 62 10.55 -1.88 -15.04
C SER A 62 11.74 -2.64 -15.62
N GLN A 63 12.71 -2.99 -14.77
CA GLN A 63 13.84 -3.84 -15.13
C GLN A 63 13.61 -5.33 -14.78
N ALA A 64 12.39 -5.68 -14.35
CA ALA A 64 12.02 -7.06 -14.08
C ALA A 64 11.97 -7.88 -15.39
N PRO A 65 12.15 -9.21 -15.31
CA PRO A 65 11.97 -10.10 -16.45
C PRO A 65 10.62 -9.91 -17.13
N ILE A 66 10.60 -10.04 -18.44
CA ILE A 66 9.38 -9.87 -19.24
C ILE A 66 8.41 -11.01 -18.93
N GLY A 67 7.20 -10.65 -18.53
CA GLY A 67 6.10 -11.56 -18.27
C GLY A 67 5.23 -11.81 -19.50
N LYS A 68 4.16 -12.55 -19.30
CA LYS A 68 3.14 -12.80 -20.34
C LYS A 68 1.88 -12.00 -20.05
N PHE A 69 1.36 -11.37 -21.09
CA PHE A 69 0.09 -10.65 -21.01
C PHE A 69 -1.11 -11.59 -20.93
N GLY A 70 -2.10 -11.18 -20.16
CA GLY A 70 -3.37 -11.86 -20.02
C GLY A 70 -3.61 -12.46 -18.64
N GLY A 71 -4.79 -13.08 -18.48
CA GLY A 71 -5.18 -13.77 -17.28
C GLY A 71 -5.62 -12.89 -16.12
N ALA A 72 -5.96 -13.57 -15.04
CA ALA A 72 -6.36 -12.95 -13.78
C ALA A 72 -5.50 -13.49 -12.63
N LEU A 73 -5.29 -12.69 -11.60
CA LEU A 73 -4.79 -13.14 -10.31
C LEU A 73 -5.94 -13.09 -9.30
N ASN A 74 -6.20 -14.23 -8.67
CA ASN A 74 -7.13 -14.35 -7.56
C ASN A 74 -6.35 -14.35 -6.25
N ALA A 75 -6.47 -13.27 -5.50
CA ALA A 75 -5.95 -13.13 -4.14
C ALA A 75 -7.11 -13.11 -3.15
N SER A 76 -6.82 -13.12 -1.87
CA SER A 76 -7.81 -12.99 -0.81
C SER A 76 -7.59 -11.75 0.04
N THR A 77 -8.64 -11.36 0.74
CA THR A 77 -8.58 -10.47 1.87
C THR A 77 -9.45 -11.03 3.00
N ILE A 78 -8.92 -11.04 4.23
CA ILE A 78 -9.61 -11.64 5.38
C ILE A 78 -10.40 -10.57 6.11
N GLY A 79 -11.72 -10.79 6.25
CA GLY A 79 -12.62 -9.90 6.97
C GLY A 79 -13.89 -9.58 6.19
N GLU A 80 -14.45 -8.39 6.42
CA GLU A 80 -15.74 -7.97 5.84
C GLU A 80 -15.61 -7.27 4.47
N GLY A 81 -14.39 -7.08 4.00
CA GLY A 81 -14.09 -6.29 2.80
C GLY A 81 -13.78 -4.81 3.12
N PRO A 82 -13.56 -4.00 2.07
CA PRO A 82 -13.21 -2.60 2.24
C PRO A 82 -14.38 -1.81 2.83
N LYS A 83 -14.06 -0.80 3.61
CA LYS A 83 -15.04 0.18 4.13
C LYS A 83 -15.22 1.35 3.17
N THR A 84 -14.24 1.60 2.32
CA THR A 84 -14.23 2.65 1.31
C THR A 84 -13.23 2.33 0.20
N PHE A 85 -13.44 2.92 -0.98
CA PHE A 85 -12.44 2.96 -2.06
C PHE A 85 -11.79 4.34 -2.18
N ASN A 86 -12.19 5.30 -1.34
CA ASN A 86 -11.52 6.59 -1.26
C ASN A 86 -10.23 6.45 -0.44
N PRO A 87 -9.03 6.62 -1.03
CA PRO A 87 -7.76 6.44 -0.33
C PRO A 87 -7.59 7.39 0.87
N PHE A 88 -8.23 8.56 0.82
CA PHE A 88 -8.15 9.55 1.89
C PHE A 88 -9.08 9.25 3.07
N ASN A 89 -10.10 8.42 2.89
CA ASN A 89 -11.01 7.99 3.96
C ASN A 89 -10.59 6.65 4.58
N SER A 90 -9.61 5.96 3.98
CA SER A 90 -9.16 4.66 4.44
C SER A 90 -8.59 4.74 5.86
N LYS A 91 -9.09 3.85 6.75
CA LYS A 91 -8.63 3.68 8.14
C LYS A 91 -8.36 2.22 8.48
N ASP A 92 -8.48 1.35 7.51
CA ASP A 92 -8.28 -0.09 7.64
C ASP A 92 -7.39 -0.62 6.51
N ASN A 93 -6.77 -1.77 6.78
CA ASN A 93 -5.80 -2.36 5.85
C ASN A 93 -6.43 -2.78 4.51
N ILE A 94 -7.67 -3.28 4.52
CA ILE A 94 -8.33 -3.78 3.31
C ILE A 94 -8.65 -2.62 2.36
N SER A 95 -9.21 -1.53 2.89
CA SER A 95 -9.47 -0.31 2.11
C SER A 95 -8.17 0.27 1.55
N SER A 96 -7.08 0.29 2.34
CA SER A 96 -5.76 0.74 1.88
C SER A 96 -5.21 -0.13 0.76
N GLN A 97 -5.22 -1.45 0.94
CA GLN A 97 -4.75 -2.43 -0.05
C GLN A 97 -5.47 -2.27 -1.40
N MET A 98 -6.79 -2.08 -1.38
CA MET A 98 -7.57 -1.91 -2.60
C MET A 98 -7.34 -0.54 -3.25
N SER A 99 -7.11 0.50 -2.46
CA SER A 99 -6.81 1.83 -3.02
C SER A 99 -5.40 1.93 -3.59
N GLU A 100 -4.42 1.19 -3.04
CA GLU A 100 -3.03 1.19 -3.52
C GLU A 100 -2.85 0.64 -4.94
N VAL A 101 -3.74 -0.24 -5.40
CA VAL A 101 -3.71 -0.73 -6.79
C VAL A 101 -4.32 0.27 -7.76
N MET A 102 -5.11 1.24 -7.24
CA MET A 102 -5.83 2.25 -8.02
C MET A 102 -5.10 3.60 -8.07
N TYR A 103 -4.41 3.98 -7.01
CA TYR A 103 -3.82 5.30 -6.87
C TYR A 103 -2.34 5.23 -6.51
N ASP A 104 -1.55 6.05 -7.17
CA ASP A 104 -0.12 6.19 -6.93
C ASP A 104 0.21 7.46 -6.15
N GLY A 105 1.29 7.40 -5.36
CA GLY A 105 1.91 8.57 -4.75
C GLY A 105 3.02 9.16 -5.61
N LEU A 106 3.60 10.26 -5.14
CA LEU A 106 4.77 10.86 -5.79
C LEU A 106 5.98 9.92 -5.75
N LEU A 107 6.18 9.30 -4.60
CA LEU A 107 7.24 8.33 -4.35
C LEU A 107 6.63 6.98 -3.96
N THR A 108 7.45 5.97 -3.90
CA THR A 108 7.13 4.67 -3.28
C THR A 108 8.35 4.17 -2.53
N THR A 109 8.18 3.12 -1.73
CA THR A 109 9.29 2.53 -0.98
C THR A 109 9.94 1.43 -1.80
N HIS A 110 11.27 1.50 -1.96
CA HIS A 110 12.02 0.42 -2.60
C HIS A 110 11.91 -0.85 -1.75
N PRO A 111 11.45 -1.96 -2.32
CA PRO A 111 11.07 -3.14 -1.54
C PRO A 111 12.23 -3.81 -0.79
N VAL A 112 13.45 -3.65 -1.28
CA VAL A 112 14.64 -4.27 -0.69
C VAL A 112 15.35 -3.34 0.29
N THR A 113 15.55 -2.08 -0.12
CA THR A 113 16.36 -1.13 0.65
C THR A 113 15.54 -0.31 1.63
N GLY A 114 14.21 -0.29 1.50
CA GLY A 114 13.32 0.57 2.28
C GLY A 114 13.45 2.07 1.95
N ARG A 115 14.26 2.44 0.94
CA ARG A 115 14.47 3.84 0.57
C ARG A 115 13.34 4.35 -0.31
N PRO A 116 12.94 5.62 -0.17
CA PRO A 116 12.01 6.25 -1.09
C PRO A 116 12.59 6.30 -2.52
N ILE A 117 11.78 5.92 -3.50
CA ILE A 117 12.11 5.97 -4.93
C ILE A 117 10.98 6.67 -5.70
N PRO A 118 11.28 7.33 -6.84
CA PRO A 118 10.30 8.00 -7.66
C PRO A 118 9.21 7.07 -8.20
N LYS A 119 7.94 7.58 -8.23
CA LYS A 119 6.79 6.89 -8.84
C LYS A 119 6.06 7.83 -9.82
N LEU A 120 5.07 8.63 -9.39
CA LEU A 120 4.53 9.73 -10.21
C LEU A 120 5.56 10.83 -10.40
N ALA A 121 6.45 11.02 -9.43
CA ALA A 121 7.63 11.84 -9.61
C ALA A 121 8.61 11.17 -10.58
N LYS A 122 9.29 11.99 -11.40
CA LYS A 122 10.46 11.61 -12.19
C LYS A 122 11.72 11.64 -11.35
N SER A 123 11.82 12.67 -10.50
CA SER A 123 12.94 12.88 -9.57
C SER A 123 12.50 13.76 -8.41
N PHE A 124 13.31 13.78 -7.36
CA PHE A 124 13.17 14.74 -6.27
C PHE A 124 14.53 15.13 -5.73
N GLU A 125 14.59 16.32 -5.13
CA GLU A 125 15.77 16.83 -4.44
C GLU A 125 15.36 17.49 -3.12
N ILE A 126 16.28 17.52 -2.17
CA ILE A 126 16.07 18.14 -0.86
C ILE A 126 17.14 19.23 -0.70
N GLN A 127 16.70 20.48 -0.55
CA GLN A 127 17.55 21.63 -0.35
C GLN A 127 17.36 22.13 1.09
N ASN A 128 18.46 22.57 1.73
CA ASN A 128 18.47 23.12 3.08
C ASN A 128 17.85 22.21 4.17
N GLY A 129 17.56 20.95 3.86
CA GLY A 129 16.89 20.01 4.74
C GLY A 129 15.38 20.25 4.93
N THR A 130 14.83 21.34 4.38
CA THR A 130 13.42 21.76 4.52
C THR A 130 12.68 21.85 3.22
N ASP A 131 13.37 22.06 2.12
CA ASP A 131 12.79 22.32 0.82
C ASP A 131 12.84 21.05 -0.03
N TYR A 132 11.68 20.46 -0.30
CA TYR A 132 11.54 19.24 -1.10
C TYR A 132 11.00 19.64 -2.46
N ILE A 133 11.83 19.56 -3.50
CA ILE A 133 11.46 19.89 -4.87
C ILE A 133 11.19 18.58 -5.61
N ILE A 134 10.00 18.43 -6.15
CA ILE A 134 9.52 17.22 -6.80
C ILE A 134 9.24 17.54 -8.27
N HIS A 135 9.91 16.84 -9.17
CA HIS A 135 9.66 16.91 -10.60
C HIS A 135 8.76 15.77 -11.03
N LEU A 136 7.62 16.06 -11.60
CA LEU A 136 6.66 15.07 -12.08
C LEU A 136 7.08 14.50 -13.44
N ARG A 137 6.56 13.34 -13.78
CA ARG A 137 6.69 12.77 -15.12
C ARG A 137 5.83 13.55 -16.11
N HIS A 138 6.40 13.89 -17.26
CA HIS A 138 5.65 14.55 -18.32
C HIS A 138 4.77 13.56 -19.08
N GLY A 139 3.61 14.01 -19.52
CA GLY A 139 2.74 13.31 -20.47
C GLY A 139 1.96 12.13 -19.88
N ILE A 140 2.14 11.79 -18.61
CA ILE A 140 1.34 10.76 -17.93
C ILE A 140 -0.09 11.26 -17.64
N LYS A 141 -1.05 10.32 -17.63
CA LYS A 141 -2.47 10.65 -17.59
C LYS A 141 -3.20 9.86 -16.51
N TRP A 142 -4.28 10.43 -16.05
CA TRP A 142 -5.33 9.74 -15.33
C TRP A 142 -6.05 8.74 -16.25
N SER A 143 -6.76 7.79 -15.67
CA SER A 143 -7.52 6.76 -16.42
C SER A 143 -8.69 7.30 -17.26
N ASP A 144 -9.02 8.59 -17.13
CA ASP A 144 -9.97 9.31 -17.99
C ASP A 144 -9.29 10.13 -19.11
N GLY A 145 -7.97 9.99 -19.25
CA GLY A 145 -7.17 10.64 -20.29
C GLY A 145 -6.68 12.05 -19.97
N LYS A 146 -7.10 12.65 -18.84
CA LYS A 146 -6.60 13.97 -18.43
C LYS A 146 -5.18 13.90 -17.93
N PRO A 147 -4.34 14.94 -18.13
CA PRO A 147 -2.96 14.94 -17.66
C PRO A 147 -2.89 14.95 -16.12
N ILE A 148 -1.87 14.30 -15.58
CA ILE A 148 -1.46 14.41 -14.18
C ILE A 148 -0.49 15.58 -14.08
N THR A 149 -0.79 16.55 -13.23
CA THR A 149 -0.02 17.79 -13.12
C THR A 149 0.25 18.20 -11.67
N ALA A 150 1.06 19.23 -11.51
CA ALA A 150 1.31 19.87 -10.21
C ALA A 150 0.03 20.39 -9.52
N ASP A 151 -1.01 20.72 -10.28
CA ASP A 151 -2.31 21.12 -9.73
C ASP A 151 -2.96 20.01 -8.92
N ASP A 152 -2.86 18.75 -9.37
CA ASP A 152 -3.38 17.60 -8.63
C ASP A 152 -2.62 17.39 -7.31
N VAL A 153 -1.31 17.54 -7.35
CA VAL A 153 -0.43 17.40 -6.18
C VAL A 153 -0.71 18.49 -5.16
N VAL A 154 -0.72 19.75 -5.59
CA VAL A 154 -0.98 20.89 -4.70
C VAL A 154 -2.38 20.79 -4.10
N PHE A 155 -3.40 20.45 -4.89
CA PHE A 155 -4.75 20.24 -4.41
C PHE A 155 -4.81 19.10 -3.38
N THR A 156 -4.17 17.97 -3.65
CA THR A 156 -4.16 16.82 -2.73
C THR A 156 -3.58 17.20 -1.37
N TRP A 157 -2.42 17.81 -1.37
CA TRP A 157 -1.73 18.12 -0.12
C TRP A 157 -2.33 19.33 0.61
N ARG A 158 -2.61 20.41 -0.11
CA ARG A 158 -3.12 21.64 0.52
C ARG A 158 -4.58 21.50 0.95
N ASP A 159 -5.43 21.00 0.02
CA ASP A 159 -6.88 21.09 0.20
C ASP A 159 -7.45 19.84 0.86
N ILE A 160 -6.91 18.63 0.59
CA ILE A 160 -7.36 17.39 1.23
C ILE A 160 -6.56 17.15 2.51
N ILE A 161 -5.26 16.88 2.40
CA ILE A 161 -4.45 16.39 3.53
C ILE A 161 -4.32 17.48 4.58
N PHE A 162 -3.77 18.65 4.27
CA PHE A 162 -3.62 19.74 5.21
C PHE A 162 -4.96 20.37 5.59
N GLY A 163 -5.95 20.34 4.70
CA GLY A 163 -7.33 20.72 4.96
C GLY A 163 -8.05 19.80 5.97
N GLY A 164 -7.47 18.63 6.28
CA GLY A 164 -7.99 17.69 7.26
C GLY A 164 -9.30 17.03 6.81
N TYR A 165 -9.35 16.61 5.53
CA TYR A 165 -10.42 15.81 4.98
C TYR A 165 -10.10 14.31 5.15
N GLY A 166 -11.10 13.53 5.48
CA GLY A 166 -10.98 12.07 5.66
C GLY A 166 -10.09 11.66 6.85
N ASN A 167 -9.15 10.74 6.62
CA ASN A 167 -8.20 10.29 7.62
C ASN A 167 -7.08 11.30 7.81
N THR A 168 -6.96 11.88 9.01
CA THR A 168 -6.00 12.93 9.30
C THR A 168 -4.61 12.43 9.72
N SER A 169 -4.37 11.13 9.75
CA SER A 169 -3.11 10.56 10.25
C SER A 169 -1.87 11.14 9.58
N ILE A 170 -1.91 11.34 8.25
CA ILE A 170 -0.79 11.92 7.50
C ILE A 170 -0.61 13.39 7.92
N ARG A 171 -1.71 14.17 7.95
CA ARG A 171 -1.69 15.56 8.40
C ARG A 171 -1.08 15.69 9.80
N ASP A 172 -1.54 14.86 10.73
CA ASP A 172 -1.10 14.91 12.11
C ASP A 172 0.37 14.50 12.26
N SER A 173 0.86 13.62 11.38
CA SER A 173 2.28 13.20 11.34
C SER A 173 3.22 14.29 10.82
N VAL A 174 2.73 15.26 10.06
CA VAL A 174 3.54 16.37 9.49
C VAL A 174 3.39 17.69 10.22
N VAL A 175 2.66 17.71 11.32
CA VAL A 175 2.61 18.89 12.19
C VAL A 175 3.92 18.97 12.97
N ILE A 176 4.72 19.99 12.68
CA ILE A 176 6.04 20.22 13.28
C ILE A 176 5.97 21.55 14.02
N ASP A 177 6.18 21.53 15.34
CA ASP A 177 6.05 22.70 16.21
C ASP A 177 4.71 23.44 16.02
N GLY A 178 3.61 22.69 15.88
CA GLY A 178 2.27 23.22 15.68
C GLY A 178 2.01 23.78 14.28
N LYS A 179 2.95 23.67 13.34
CA LYS A 179 2.84 24.18 11.98
C LYS A 179 2.80 23.05 10.95
N LEU A 180 1.98 23.23 9.92
CA LEU A 180 1.96 22.36 8.76
C LEU A 180 3.02 22.80 7.72
N PRO A 181 3.55 21.87 6.90
CA PRO A 181 4.30 22.22 5.70
C PRO A 181 3.46 23.07 4.75
N VAL A 182 4.14 23.78 3.86
CA VAL A 182 3.49 24.51 2.77
C VAL A 182 3.85 23.84 1.44
N VAL A 183 2.92 23.80 0.49
CA VAL A 183 3.12 23.26 -0.84
C VAL A 183 2.87 24.36 -1.89
N TYR A 184 3.78 24.45 -2.84
CA TYR A 184 3.76 25.44 -3.92
C TYR A 184 3.81 24.72 -5.27
N LYS A 185 3.04 25.21 -6.24
CA LYS A 185 3.21 24.91 -7.64
C LYS A 185 4.29 25.86 -8.17
N LEU A 186 5.40 25.33 -8.68
CA LEU A 186 6.44 26.13 -9.36
C LEU A 186 6.13 26.25 -10.85
N ASP A 187 5.75 25.15 -11.47
CA ASP A 187 5.24 25.05 -12.85
C ASP A 187 4.27 23.86 -12.95
N ASP A 188 3.85 23.48 -14.17
CA ASP A 188 2.86 22.41 -14.38
C ASP A 188 3.38 21.01 -13.98
N TYR A 189 4.70 20.85 -13.85
CA TYR A 189 5.33 19.57 -13.52
C TYR A 189 6.33 19.65 -12.38
N THR A 190 6.36 20.79 -11.66
CA THR A 190 7.26 20.96 -10.52
C THR A 190 6.49 21.49 -9.32
N VAL A 191 6.61 20.79 -8.20
CA VAL A 191 6.06 21.23 -6.91
C VAL A 191 7.16 21.33 -5.88
N LYS A 192 7.01 22.28 -4.96
CA LYS A 192 7.91 22.47 -3.83
C LYS A 192 7.12 22.37 -2.54
N PHE A 193 7.59 21.49 -1.66
CA PHE A 193 7.13 21.47 -0.26
C PHE A 193 8.18 22.14 0.61
N VAL A 194 7.73 22.89 1.60
CA VAL A 194 8.61 23.51 2.60
C VAL A 194 8.12 23.08 3.99
N THR A 195 8.95 22.35 4.71
CA THR A 195 8.69 21.97 6.11
C THR A 195 9.17 23.06 7.06
N PRO A 196 8.50 23.26 8.21
CA PRO A 196 8.88 24.29 9.19
C PRO A 196 10.33 24.14 9.71
N GLN A 197 10.85 22.91 9.73
CA GLN A 197 12.22 22.56 10.06
C GLN A 197 12.59 21.23 9.38
N PRO A 198 13.88 20.83 9.36
CA PRO A 198 14.29 19.56 8.79
C PRO A 198 13.50 18.38 9.39
N PHE A 199 12.85 17.59 8.53
CA PHE A 199 12.02 16.47 8.95
C PHE A 199 12.17 15.29 7.98
N ALA A 200 13.15 14.43 8.23
CA ALA A 200 13.48 13.30 7.38
C ALA A 200 12.29 12.36 7.06
N PRO A 201 11.34 12.07 7.99
CA PRO A 201 10.17 11.23 7.68
C PRO A 201 9.26 11.78 6.59
N PHE A 202 9.32 13.09 6.28
CA PHE A 202 8.46 13.72 5.28
C PHE A 202 8.56 13.05 3.91
N VAL A 203 9.76 12.63 3.51
CA VAL A 203 9.99 11.95 2.22
C VAL A 203 9.14 10.68 2.09
N SER A 204 9.03 9.89 3.17
CA SER A 204 8.23 8.67 3.16
C SER A 204 6.74 8.96 3.02
N LEU A 205 6.27 10.09 3.53
CA LEU A 205 4.86 10.50 3.44
C LEU A 205 4.47 10.95 2.02
N LEU A 206 5.45 11.28 1.16
CA LEU A 206 5.21 11.57 -0.26
C LEU A 206 4.77 10.32 -1.06
N SER A 207 4.74 9.14 -0.45
CA SER A 207 4.10 7.95 -1.00
C SER A 207 2.57 7.98 -0.89
N SER A 208 2.00 8.97 -0.20
CA SER A 208 0.55 9.16 -0.11
C SER A 208 -0.08 9.32 -1.49
N PRO A 209 -1.25 8.73 -1.73
CA PRO A 209 -1.95 8.82 -3.00
C PRO A 209 -2.18 10.26 -3.45
N ILE A 210 -2.10 10.50 -4.77
CA ILE A 210 -2.48 11.78 -5.36
C ILE A 210 -3.90 11.66 -5.91
N ALA A 211 -4.72 12.68 -5.66
CA ALA A 211 -6.11 12.76 -6.10
C ALA A 211 -6.23 13.47 -7.46
N PRO A 212 -7.05 12.99 -8.39
CA PRO A 212 -7.45 13.77 -9.56
C PRO A 212 -8.29 14.97 -9.12
N LYS A 213 -7.70 16.17 -9.18
CA LYS A 213 -8.32 17.42 -8.71
C LYS A 213 -9.74 17.61 -9.26
N HIS A 214 -9.92 17.37 -10.55
CA HIS A 214 -11.21 17.56 -11.23
C HIS A 214 -12.34 16.63 -10.73
N ILE A 215 -11.98 15.52 -10.07
CA ILE A 215 -12.94 14.58 -9.46
C ILE A 215 -13.17 14.92 -7.98
N TYR A 216 -12.10 15.22 -7.24
CA TYR A 216 -12.17 15.40 -5.79
C TYR A 216 -12.52 16.82 -5.35
N GLN A 217 -12.19 17.85 -6.15
CA GLN A 217 -12.45 19.24 -5.81
C GLN A 217 -13.94 19.52 -5.54
N PRO A 218 -14.89 19.03 -6.35
CA PRO A 218 -16.32 19.20 -6.03
C PRO A 218 -16.74 18.56 -4.70
N ALA A 219 -16.10 17.44 -4.33
CA ALA A 219 -16.40 16.80 -3.05
C ALA A 219 -15.85 17.60 -1.86
N VAL A 220 -14.64 18.14 -1.99
CA VAL A 220 -14.05 19.06 -0.99
C VAL A 220 -14.92 20.31 -0.81
N GLN A 221 -15.41 20.91 -1.90
CA GLN A 221 -16.28 22.09 -1.88
C GLN A 221 -17.62 21.84 -1.17
N LYS A 222 -18.14 20.62 -1.21
CA LYS A 222 -19.34 20.21 -0.49
C LYS A 222 -19.11 19.98 1.02
N GLY A 223 -17.86 20.04 1.47
CA GLY A 223 -17.48 19.92 2.87
C GLY A 223 -17.19 18.50 3.35
N LYS A 224 -16.70 18.42 4.59
CA LYS A 224 -16.15 17.16 5.18
C LYS A 224 -17.18 16.05 5.24
N ALA A 225 -18.41 16.33 5.68
CA ALA A 225 -19.46 15.32 5.78
C ALA A 225 -19.78 14.63 4.43
N TYR A 226 -19.74 15.37 3.33
CA TYR A 226 -19.90 14.80 2.02
C TYR A 226 -18.65 14.01 1.59
N PHE A 227 -17.46 14.55 1.83
CA PHE A 227 -16.19 13.90 1.50
C PHE A 227 -16.02 12.55 2.19
N ASP A 228 -16.48 12.43 3.45
CA ASP A 228 -16.41 11.18 4.22
C ASP A 228 -17.23 10.03 3.60
N THR A 229 -18.22 10.34 2.78
CA THR A 229 -19.04 9.36 2.06
C THR A 229 -18.69 9.26 0.56
N PHE A 230 -17.82 10.15 0.09
CA PHE A 230 -17.43 10.21 -1.32
C PHE A 230 -16.58 9.00 -1.70
N GLN A 231 -16.90 8.37 -2.85
CA GLN A 231 -16.27 7.13 -3.31
C GLN A 231 -16.33 5.99 -2.27
N SER A 232 -17.47 5.88 -1.60
CA SER A 232 -17.78 4.75 -0.74
C SER A 232 -17.89 3.44 -1.53
N THR A 233 -18.10 2.34 -0.83
CA THR A 233 -18.28 1.00 -1.44
C THR A 233 -19.52 0.88 -2.32
N ASN A 234 -20.46 1.82 -2.24
CA ASN A 234 -21.68 1.88 -3.07
C ASN A 234 -21.52 2.78 -4.30
N ALA A 235 -20.35 3.41 -4.50
CA ALA A 235 -20.13 4.26 -5.66
C ALA A 235 -20.05 3.43 -6.95
N ASP A 236 -20.54 4.01 -8.06
CA ASP A 236 -20.38 3.39 -9.38
C ASP A 236 -18.88 3.21 -9.70
N PRO A 237 -18.41 1.99 -9.99
CA PRO A 237 -17.01 1.75 -10.38
C PRO A 237 -16.50 2.65 -11.49
N LYS A 238 -17.35 3.07 -12.41
CA LYS A 238 -17.01 3.99 -13.51
C LYS A 238 -16.71 5.41 -13.07
N SER A 239 -17.08 5.78 -11.84
CA SER A 239 -16.81 7.11 -11.29
C SER A 239 -15.39 7.27 -10.76
N PHE A 240 -14.63 6.17 -10.62
CA PHE A 240 -13.26 6.21 -10.14
C PHE A 240 -12.29 6.55 -11.27
N VAL A 241 -11.61 7.66 -11.13
CA VAL A 241 -10.50 8.08 -12.00
C VAL A 241 -9.20 7.84 -11.26
N THR A 242 -8.34 7.02 -11.82
CA THR A 242 -7.18 6.43 -11.12
C THR A 242 -5.87 6.68 -11.85
N SER A 243 -4.75 6.65 -11.12
CA SER A 243 -3.39 6.73 -11.66
C SER A 243 -2.67 5.39 -11.64
N GLY A 244 -3.16 4.42 -10.87
CA GLY A 244 -2.50 3.14 -10.62
C GLY A 244 -2.66 2.13 -11.75
N ALA A 245 -2.09 0.95 -11.52
CA ALA A 245 -2.04 -0.14 -12.49
C ALA A 245 -3.41 -0.75 -12.81
N PHE A 246 -4.36 -0.62 -11.89
CA PHE A 246 -5.70 -1.19 -12.03
C PHE A 246 -6.79 -0.17 -11.71
N LYS A 247 -7.99 -0.44 -12.26
CA LYS A 247 -9.24 0.30 -12.01
C LYS A 247 -10.25 -0.63 -11.40
N LEU A 248 -11.07 -0.14 -10.47
CA LEU A 248 -12.20 -0.91 -9.95
C LEU A 248 -13.19 -1.18 -11.09
N LYS A 249 -13.51 -2.46 -11.29
CA LYS A 249 -14.50 -2.90 -12.26
C LYS A 249 -15.82 -3.29 -11.61
N GLU A 250 -15.75 -4.02 -10.49
CA GLU A 250 -16.91 -4.56 -9.80
C GLU A 250 -16.59 -4.71 -8.31
N TYR A 251 -17.53 -4.42 -7.47
CA TYR A 251 -17.50 -4.78 -6.06
C TYR A 251 -18.80 -5.46 -5.66
N VAL A 252 -18.69 -6.67 -5.11
CA VAL A 252 -19.80 -7.40 -4.53
C VAL A 252 -19.52 -7.54 -3.04
N PRO A 253 -20.27 -6.85 -2.16
CA PRO A 253 -20.04 -6.87 -0.72
C PRO A 253 -19.92 -8.27 -0.15
N ALA A 254 -18.98 -8.48 0.76
CA ALA A 254 -18.68 -9.75 1.41
C ALA A 254 -18.32 -10.92 0.46
N GLN A 255 -18.12 -10.67 -0.83
CA GLN A 255 -17.76 -11.70 -1.80
C GLN A 255 -16.45 -11.40 -2.50
N ARG A 256 -16.38 -10.30 -3.27
CA ARG A 256 -15.19 -9.96 -4.07
C ARG A 256 -15.12 -8.50 -4.49
N ALA A 257 -13.90 -8.07 -4.75
CA ALA A 257 -13.61 -6.88 -5.56
C ALA A 257 -12.84 -7.30 -6.82
N VAL A 258 -13.26 -6.83 -7.98
CA VAL A 258 -12.63 -7.12 -9.26
C VAL A 258 -12.04 -5.83 -9.82
N PHE A 259 -10.77 -5.88 -10.14
CA PHE A 259 -10.06 -4.79 -10.78
C PHE A 259 -9.64 -5.20 -12.19
N GLU A 260 -9.72 -4.27 -13.14
CA GLU A 260 -9.24 -4.45 -14.51
C GLU A 260 -8.01 -3.61 -14.77
N ARG A 261 -7.17 -4.05 -15.69
CA ARG A 261 -5.96 -3.33 -16.10
C ARG A 261 -6.28 -1.91 -16.54
N ASN A 262 -5.49 -0.95 -16.06
CA ASN A 262 -5.49 0.40 -16.58
C ASN A 262 -4.61 0.48 -17.84
N PRO A 263 -5.17 0.68 -19.05
CA PRO A 263 -4.38 0.72 -20.28
C PRO A 263 -3.49 1.97 -20.39
N ASP A 264 -3.79 2.99 -19.60
CA ASP A 264 -3.05 4.26 -19.59
C ASP A 264 -1.99 4.33 -18.49
N TYR A 265 -1.74 3.20 -17.82
CA TYR A 265 -0.70 3.14 -16.80
C TYR A 265 0.66 3.48 -17.38
N TYR A 266 1.40 4.32 -16.68
CA TYR A 266 2.66 4.91 -17.15
C TYR A 266 3.89 4.01 -16.96
N MET A 267 3.73 2.79 -16.47
CA MET A 267 4.84 1.82 -16.41
C MET A 267 4.91 0.98 -17.69
N ILE A 268 6.16 0.70 -18.11
CA ILE A 268 6.47 -0.17 -19.24
C ILE A 268 7.51 -1.22 -18.85
N ASN A 269 7.61 -2.30 -19.62
CA ASN A 269 8.69 -3.27 -19.51
C ASN A 269 9.90 -2.84 -20.37
N THR A 270 10.95 -3.68 -20.41
CA THR A 270 12.17 -3.41 -21.20
C THR A 270 11.93 -3.41 -22.71
N ASP A 271 10.83 -4.00 -23.19
CA ASP A 271 10.40 -3.98 -24.58
C ASP A 271 9.45 -2.81 -24.88
N ASN A 272 9.32 -1.82 -23.96
CA ASN A 272 8.43 -0.68 -24.05
C ASN A 272 6.94 -1.01 -24.13
N GLN A 273 6.54 -2.20 -23.70
CA GLN A 273 5.14 -2.58 -23.63
C GLN A 273 4.52 -2.12 -22.30
N LYS A 274 3.31 -1.57 -22.35
CA LYS A 274 2.60 -1.08 -21.15
C LYS A 274 2.24 -2.18 -20.17
N LEU A 275 2.52 -1.93 -18.89
CA LEU A 275 2.15 -2.78 -17.77
C LEU A 275 0.78 -2.37 -17.19
N PRO A 276 0.14 -3.19 -16.34
CA PRO A 276 0.58 -4.53 -15.87
C PRO A 276 0.35 -5.62 -16.91
N TYR A 277 0.99 -6.79 -16.71
CA TYR A 277 0.76 -7.95 -17.59
C TYR A 277 -0.62 -8.55 -17.42
N LEU A 278 -1.16 -8.56 -16.20
CA LEU A 278 -2.49 -9.10 -15.92
C LEU A 278 -3.61 -8.23 -16.48
N GLU A 279 -4.67 -8.87 -16.94
CA GLU A 279 -5.91 -8.21 -17.31
C GLU A 279 -6.78 -7.90 -16.10
N LYS A 280 -6.74 -8.76 -15.08
CA LYS A 280 -7.59 -8.65 -13.89
C LYS A 280 -6.82 -8.99 -12.63
N LEU A 281 -7.23 -8.32 -11.56
CA LEU A 281 -6.89 -8.66 -10.19
C LEU A 281 -8.21 -8.84 -9.43
N VAL A 282 -8.37 -9.99 -8.78
CA VAL A 282 -9.58 -10.31 -8.02
C VAL A 282 -9.19 -10.52 -6.56
N TYR A 283 -9.82 -9.79 -5.67
CA TYR A 283 -9.76 -10.06 -4.23
C TYR A 283 -11.03 -10.76 -3.79
N LEU A 284 -10.91 -12.02 -3.39
CA LEU A 284 -11.99 -12.76 -2.73
C LEU A 284 -12.02 -12.36 -1.25
N ILE A 285 -13.20 -12.01 -0.75
CA ILE A 285 -13.40 -11.67 0.67
C ILE A 285 -13.68 -12.96 1.41
N VAL A 286 -12.81 -13.32 2.36
CA VAL A 286 -12.92 -14.55 3.14
C VAL A 286 -13.05 -14.24 4.63
N GLY A 287 -13.85 -15.02 5.34
CA GLY A 287 -14.14 -14.76 6.75
C GLY A 287 -12.96 -14.97 7.68
N ASP A 288 -12.09 -15.94 7.38
CA ASP A 288 -10.97 -16.32 8.21
C ASP A 288 -9.86 -17.04 7.43
N ILE A 289 -8.74 -17.28 8.11
CA ILE A 289 -7.53 -17.92 7.55
C ILE A 289 -7.79 -19.34 7.06
N ASN A 290 -8.66 -20.11 7.76
CA ASN A 290 -8.91 -21.51 7.38
C ASN A 290 -9.68 -21.55 6.06
N ASN A 291 -10.63 -20.64 5.87
CA ASN A 291 -11.34 -20.48 4.61
C ASN A 291 -10.38 -20.04 3.47
N GLU A 292 -9.42 -19.14 3.75
CA GLU A 292 -8.39 -18.76 2.80
C GLU A 292 -7.56 -19.97 2.35
N VAL A 293 -7.08 -20.77 3.31
CA VAL A 293 -6.32 -22.01 3.04
C VAL A 293 -7.13 -23.00 2.20
N LEU A 294 -8.39 -23.25 2.57
CA LEU A 294 -9.25 -24.18 1.83
C LEU A 294 -9.49 -23.71 0.38
N LYS A 295 -9.69 -22.40 0.16
CA LYS A 295 -9.86 -21.84 -1.18
C LYS A 295 -8.58 -21.95 -2.02
N PHE A 296 -7.42 -21.78 -1.43
CA PHE A 296 -6.15 -21.99 -2.11
C PHE A 296 -5.95 -23.46 -2.50
N GLU A 297 -6.19 -24.38 -1.58
CA GLU A 297 -6.11 -25.83 -1.85
C GLU A 297 -7.14 -26.26 -2.90
N GLY A 298 -8.32 -25.63 -2.92
CA GLY A 298 -9.35 -25.82 -3.94
C GLY A 298 -9.03 -25.18 -5.30
N GLY A 299 -7.94 -24.42 -5.42
CA GLY A 299 -7.54 -23.74 -6.66
C GLY A 299 -8.37 -22.50 -7.00
N GLU A 300 -9.12 -21.95 -6.03
CA GLU A 300 -9.85 -20.70 -6.20
C GLU A 300 -8.94 -19.46 -6.01
N LEU A 301 -7.81 -19.62 -5.30
CA LEU A 301 -6.82 -18.59 -5.08
C LEU A 301 -5.49 -18.98 -5.73
N ASP A 302 -4.83 -18.00 -6.32
CA ASP A 302 -3.52 -18.16 -6.95
C ASP A 302 -2.38 -17.85 -5.95
N VAL A 303 -2.67 -17.12 -4.88
CA VAL A 303 -1.69 -16.69 -3.87
C VAL A 303 -2.33 -16.56 -2.50
N ILE A 304 -1.59 -16.98 -1.46
CA ILE A 304 -1.93 -16.72 -0.05
C ILE A 304 -0.69 -16.37 0.76
N GLY A 305 -0.90 -15.69 1.91
CA GLY A 305 0.13 -15.47 2.91
C GLY A 305 0.18 -16.62 3.91
N LEU A 306 1.26 -17.41 3.92
CA LEU A 306 1.41 -18.49 4.89
C LEU A 306 1.79 -17.93 6.27
N ARG A 307 1.12 -18.44 7.31
CA ARG A 307 1.47 -18.21 8.71
C ARG A 307 2.24 -19.38 9.28
N GLY A 308 3.02 -19.17 10.34
CA GLY A 308 3.93 -20.16 10.92
C GLY A 308 3.32 -21.53 11.12
N ALA A 309 2.09 -21.60 11.67
CA ALA A 309 1.38 -22.86 11.91
C ALA A 309 1.15 -23.71 10.64
N ASN A 310 1.05 -23.07 9.47
CA ASN A 310 0.74 -23.77 8.21
C ASN A 310 1.99 -24.07 7.38
N VAL A 311 3.14 -23.49 7.68
CA VAL A 311 4.35 -23.62 6.86
C VAL A 311 4.81 -25.06 6.71
N ALA A 312 4.87 -25.83 7.79
CA ALA A 312 5.32 -27.23 7.75
C ALA A 312 4.43 -28.10 6.84
N ARG A 313 3.10 -27.94 6.96
CA ARG A 313 2.12 -28.64 6.12
C ARG A 313 2.26 -28.25 4.65
N PHE A 314 2.34 -26.99 4.35
CA PHE A 314 2.44 -26.50 2.97
C PHE A 314 3.78 -26.90 2.33
N LYS A 315 4.87 -26.98 3.11
CA LYS A 315 6.15 -27.50 2.62
C LYS A 315 6.09 -28.97 2.21
N GLU A 316 5.27 -29.76 2.87
CA GLU A 316 5.04 -31.15 2.44
C GLU A 316 4.17 -31.20 1.19
N LEU A 317 3.11 -30.41 1.13
CA LEU A 317 2.22 -30.33 -0.03
C LEU A 317 2.94 -29.81 -1.28
N GLU A 318 3.87 -28.87 -1.14
CA GLU A 318 4.65 -28.30 -2.24
C GLU A 318 5.36 -29.39 -3.08
N LYS A 319 5.76 -30.51 -2.45
CA LYS A 319 6.45 -31.61 -3.13
C LYS A 319 5.59 -32.32 -4.18
N HIS A 320 4.27 -32.25 -4.04
CA HIS A 320 3.31 -33.00 -4.86
C HIS A 320 2.26 -32.10 -5.53
N SER A 321 2.44 -30.78 -5.46
CA SER A 321 1.52 -29.77 -5.96
C SER A 321 2.20 -28.81 -6.94
N ASP A 322 1.43 -27.98 -7.61
CA ASP A 322 1.90 -27.04 -8.63
C ASP A 322 2.16 -25.62 -8.11
N PHE A 323 2.27 -25.42 -6.80
CA PHE A 323 2.61 -24.15 -6.18
C PHE A 323 4.05 -24.16 -5.62
N THR A 324 4.57 -22.98 -5.36
CA THR A 324 5.90 -22.76 -4.76
C THR A 324 5.78 -21.83 -3.56
N ILE A 325 6.53 -22.16 -2.50
CA ILE A 325 6.61 -21.34 -1.29
C ILE A 325 7.83 -20.43 -1.40
N TYR A 326 7.58 -19.12 -1.34
CA TYR A 326 8.62 -18.10 -1.34
C TYR A 326 8.82 -17.56 0.07
N ASN A 327 10.08 -17.45 0.49
CA ASN A 327 10.43 -16.69 1.68
C ASN A 327 10.69 -15.24 1.27
N ILE A 328 9.78 -14.35 1.64
CA ILE A 328 9.88 -12.91 1.34
C ILE A 328 10.60 -12.10 2.43
N GLY A 329 11.20 -12.78 3.39
CA GLY A 329 11.92 -12.16 4.51
C GLY A 329 11.03 -11.85 5.73
N PRO A 330 11.57 -11.16 6.73
CA PRO A 330 10.83 -10.83 7.94
C PRO A 330 9.70 -9.83 7.64
N ASP A 331 8.58 -10.01 8.32
CA ASP A 331 7.49 -9.02 8.31
C ASP A 331 7.98 -7.70 8.93
N THR A 332 7.48 -6.59 8.40
CA THR A 332 7.72 -5.25 8.97
C THR A 332 6.65 -4.85 9.97
N GLY A 333 5.59 -5.62 10.07
CA GLY A 333 4.53 -5.41 11.05
C GLY A 333 5.01 -5.63 12.48
N THR A 334 4.42 -4.91 13.41
CA THR A 334 4.61 -5.14 14.84
C THR A 334 3.29 -5.56 15.45
N MET A 335 3.26 -6.73 16.07
CA MET A 335 2.13 -7.15 16.88
C MET A 335 2.25 -6.51 18.26
N TYR A 336 1.21 -5.80 18.69
CA TYR A 336 1.23 -5.10 19.97
C TYR A 336 -0.12 -5.17 20.68
N LEU A 337 -0.10 -5.07 22.00
CA LEU A 337 -1.26 -4.82 22.82
C LEU A 337 -1.29 -3.34 23.21
N ALA A 338 -2.30 -2.62 22.78
CA ALA A 338 -2.50 -1.22 23.13
C ALA A 338 -3.60 -1.07 24.18
N MET A 339 -3.34 -0.25 25.19
CA MET A 339 -4.34 0.16 26.15
C MET A 339 -4.77 1.60 25.82
N ASN A 340 -6.07 1.82 25.76
CA ASN A 340 -6.59 3.17 25.51
C ASN A 340 -6.39 4.03 26.77
N LEU A 341 -5.48 4.99 26.69
CA LEU A 341 -5.17 5.93 27.78
C LEU A 341 -5.94 7.26 27.69
N ASN A 342 -6.94 7.36 26.81
CA ASN A 342 -7.68 8.60 26.60
C ASN A 342 -8.54 8.93 27.83
N THR A 343 -8.26 10.06 28.46
CA THR A 343 -8.99 10.58 29.64
C THR A 343 -10.14 11.53 29.29
N ARG A 344 -10.30 11.83 27.98
CA ARG A 344 -11.32 12.78 27.52
C ARG A 344 -12.71 12.15 27.50
N ARG A 345 -13.70 13.00 27.31
CA ARG A 345 -15.10 12.62 27.08
C ARG A 345 -15.48 12.88 25.63
N ASN A 346 -16.46 12.13 25.13
CA ASN A 346 -17.07 12.35 23.84
C ASN A 346 -18.03 13.56 23.87
N ASP A 347 -18.62 13.89 22.73
CA ASP A 347 -19.55 15.01 22.60
C ASP A 347 -20.86 14.83 23.41
N LYS A 348 -21.16 13.61 23.86
CA LYS A 348 -22.29 13.29 24.73
C LYS A 348 -21.93 13.36 26.22
N GLY A 349 -20.67 13.63 26.55
CA GLY A 349 -20.18 13.69 27.91
C GLY A 349 -19.74 12.34 28.50
N ASP A 350 -19.79 11.24 27.71
CA ASP A 350 -19.37 9.93 28.17
C ASP A 350 -17.85 9.78 28.09
N PHE A 351 -17.25 9.02 28.98
CA PHE A 351 -15.84 8.67 28.89
C PHE A 351 -15.58 7.73 27.70
N TYR A 352 -14.48 7.95 26.97
CA TYR A 352 -14.00 7.01 25.93
C TYR A 352 -13.51 5.69 26.52
N VAL A 353 -13.10 5.69 27.79
CA VAL A 353 -12.67 4.50 28.54
C VAL A 353 -13.45 4.44 29.81
N GLU A 354 -14.01 3.27 30.12
CA GLU A 354 -14.70 3.04 31.38
C GLU A 354 -13.83 3.45 32.58
N PRO A 355 -14.32 4.25 33.54
CA PRO A 355 -13.51 4.85 34.60
C PRO A 355 -12.68 3.84 35.40
N VAL A 356 -13.24 2.66 35.71
CA VAL A 356 -12.49 1.61 36.43
C VAL A 356 -11.33 1.07 35.62
N LYS A 357 -11.53 0.82 34.32
CA LYS A 357 -10.45 0.37 33.42
C LYS A 357 -9.42 1.46 33.21
N GLN A 358 -9.84 2.72 33.20
CA GLN A 358 -8.95 3.85 33.03
C GLN A 358 -7.93 3.92 34.18
N ILE A 359 -8.34 3.67 35.43
CA ILE A 359 -7.44 3.63 36.58
C ILE A 359 -6.33 2.59 36.35
N TRP A 360 -6.70 1.38 35.90
CA TRP A 360 -5.71 0.33 35.61
C TRP A 360 -4.81 0.69 34.45
N PHE A 361 -5.38 1.18 33.35
CA PHE A 361 -4.62 1.51 32.14
C PHE A 361 -3.65 2.67 32.37
N GLN A 362 -3.99 3.62 33.25
CA GLN A 362 -3.12 4.74 33.64
C GLN A 362 -1.98 4.29 34.58
N ASP A 363 -2.18 3.20 35.33
CA ASP A 363 -1.12 2.70 36.24
C ASP A 363 0.01 2.06 35.42
N LYS A 364 1.23 2.63 35.58
CA LYS A 364 2.42 2.14 34.93
C LYS A 364 2.74 0.69 35.34
N ASN A 365 2.55 0.36 36.64
CA ASN A 365 2.88 -0.98 37.16
C ASN A 365 1.94 -2.03 36.57
N PHE A 366 0.65 -1.69 36.40
CA PHE A 366 -0.31 -2.58 35.73
C PHE A 366 0.13 -2.86 34.29
N ARG A 367 0.48 -1.81 33.50
CA ARG A 367 0.97 -2.00 32.14
C ARG A 367 2.25 -2.82 32.07
N THR A 368 3.16 -2.59 32.99
CA THR A 368 4.42 -3.35 33.11
C THR A 368 4.15 -4.81 33.46
N ALA A 369 3.22 -5.09 34.38
CA ALA A 369 2.84 -6.46 34.73
C ALA A 369 2.24 -7.20 33.51
N VAL A 370 1.38 -6.55 32.74
CA VAL A 370 0.83 -7.11 31.49
C VAL A 370 1.95 -7.39 30.48
N ASP A 371 2.92 -6.49 30.35
CA ASP A 371 4.07 -6.68 29.47
C ASP A 371 4.91 -7.90 29.83
N TYR A 372 5.16 -8.12 31.14
CA TYR A 372 5.84 -9.32 31.62
C TYR A 372 5.02 -10.61 31.50
N ALA A 373 3.70 -10.51 31.48
CA ALA A 373 2.82 -11.67 31.32
C ALA A 373 2.76 -12.20 29.88
N ILE A 374 3.23 -11.42 28.90
CA ILE A 374 3.23 -11.83 27.48
C ILE A 374 4.40 -12.79 27.23
N ASP A 375 4.10 -14.03 26.91
CA ASP A 375 5.10 -15.02 26.50
C ASP A 375 5.51 -14.83 25.03
N ARG A 376 6.37 -13.83 24.80
CA ARG A 376 6.87 -13.49 23.46
C ARG A 376 7.61 -14.65 22.79
N LYS A 377 8.28 -15.48 23.59
CA LYS A 377 9.05 -16.62 23.06
C LYS A 377 8.14 -17.63 22.39
N ASN A 378 7.07 -18.03 23.05
CA ASN A 378 6.11 -18.97 22.48
C ASN A 378 5.28 -18.34 21.34
N MET A 379 5.00 -17.03 21.40
CA MET A 379 4.32 -16.32 20.29
C MET A 379 5.14 -16.29 19.00
N VAL A 380 6.46 -16.34 19.09
CA VAL A 380 7.35 -16.37 17.90
C VAL A 380 7.53 -17.79 17.37
N LEU A 381 7.38 -18.80 18.22
CA LEU A 381 7.57 -20.21 17.85
C LEU A 381 6.31 -20.84 17.20
N ASN A 382 5.15 -20.23 17.38
CA ASN A 382 3.86 -20.66 16.84
C ASN A 382 3.41 -19.73 15.70
#